data_c85435d52e5d5f805dd67fd25ad46415
#
_entry.id   c85435d52e5d5f805dd67fd25ad46415
#
_cell.length_a   1.000
_cell.length_b   1.000
_cell.length_c   1.000
_cell.angle_alpha   90.00
_cell.angle_beta   90.00
_cell.angle_gamma   90.00
#
_symmetry.space_group_name_H-M   'P 1'
#
loop_
_entity.id
_entity.type
_entity.pdbx_description
1 polymer ?
#
loop_
_entity_poly.entity_id
_entity_poly.type
_entity_poly.pdbx_seq_one_letter_code
_entity_poly.pdbx_strand_id
1 'polypeptide(L)'
;MRYLVALALALTVVSAIPADANVQEPVPTTVQVVKARDVSPEPVIPPAIMAKWAKVNICETGGDWHTRGFIYSGGLGILEVNWMAYGGWKFGAEYAATPAEQVAIAIKIQALNGYAGYVPHQNGCEHGW
;
A
#
# COMPACT_ATOMS: atom_id res chain seq x y z
N MET A 1 48.29 5.33 69.01
CA MET A 1 47.20 5.92 68.23
C MET A 1 46.36 4.77 67.75
N ARG A 2 45.16 4.63 68.36
CA ARG A 2 44.24 3.51 68.06
C ARG A 2 43.09 4.12 67.28
N TYR A 3 42.90 3.73 66.04
CA TYR A 3 41.72 4.12 65.23
C TYR A 3 40.65 3.02 65.39
N LEU A 4 39.57 3.37 65.97
CA LEU A 4 38.35 2.58 66.02
C LEU A 4 37.60 2.78 64.68
N VAL A 5 37.46 1.71 63.94
CA VAL A 5 36.61 1.66 62.74
C VAL A 5 35.22 1.26 63.22
N ALA A 6 34.27 2.18 63.12
CA ALA A 6 32.87 1.90 63.37
C ALA A 6 32.23 1.26 62.15
N LEU A 7 31.77 0.03 62.29
CA LEU A 7 31.03 -0.72 61.24
C LEU A 7 29.54 -0.35 61.33
N ALA A 8 29.06 0.43 60.39
CA ALA A 8 27.64 0.72 60.28
C ALA A 8 26.95 -0.40 59.48
N LEU A 9 26.08 -1.17 60.15
CA LEU A 9 25.16 -2.10 59.51
C LEU A 9 24.00 -1.31 58.89
N ALA A 10 23.92 -1.28 57.59
CA ALA A 10 22.74 -0.79 56.88
C ALA A 10 21.71 -1.94 56.77
N LEU A 11 20.59 -1.79 57.47
CA LEU A 11 19.42 -2.66 57.28
C LEU A 11 18.73 -2.22 56.00
N THR A 12 18.75 -3.06 54.96
CA THR A 12 17.92 -2.90 53.76
C THR A 12 16.52 -3.45 54.07
N VAL A 13 15.55 -2.54 54.18
CA VAL A 13 14.13 -2.89 54.22
C VAL A 13 13.71 -3.24 52.75
N VAL A 14 13.49 -4.52 52.49
CA VAL A 14 12.88 -4.98 51.27
C VAL A 14 11.36 -4.75 51.42
N SER A 15 10.86 -3.67 50.84
CA SER A 15 9.42 -3.45 50.68
C SER A 15 8.89 -4.36 49.60
N ALA A 16 8.08 -5.34 49.96
CA ALA A 16 7.31 -6.14 49.03
C ALA A 16 6.27 -5.25 48.31
N ILE A 17 6.42 -5.10 47.01
CA ILE A 17 5.42 -4.46 46.14
C ILE A 17 4.29 -5.47 45.98
N PRO A 18 3.04 -5.22 46.35
CA PRO A 18 1.93 -6.08 45.99
C PRO A 18 1.81 -6.13 44.45
N ALA A 19 1.80 -7.34 43.92
CA ALA A 19 1.46 -7.57 42.53
C ALA A 19 -0.02 -7.23 42.35
N ASP A 20 -0.27 -5.99 41.95
CA ASP A 20 -1.62 -5.55 41.63
C ASP A 20 -2.00 -5.99 40.24
N ALA A 21 -3.15 -6.62 40.23
CA ALA A 21 -3.75 -7.31 39.11
C ALA A 21 -3.94 -6.42 37.89
N ASN A 22 -3.50 -6.90 36.76
CA ASN A 22 -4.17 -6.84 35.46
C ASN A 22 -4.90 -5.53 35.15
N VAL A 23 -4.18 -4.42 35.08
CA VAL A 23 -4.64 -3.24 34.35
C VAL A 23 -4.28 -3.50 32.89
N GLN A 24 -5.20 -4.15 32.20
CA GLN A 24 -5.19 -4.25 30.76
C GLN A 24 -5.41 -2.85 30.22
N GLU A 25 -4.32 -2.15 29.85
CA GLU A 25 -4.46 -0.88 29.14
C GLU A 25 -5.32 -1.12 27.89
N PRO A 26 -6.34 -0.28 27.64
CA PRO A 26 -7.12 -0.39 26.43
C PRO A 26 -6.17 -0.19 25.25
N VAL A 27 -5.94 -1.25 24.50
CA VAL A 27 -5.23 -1.18 23.22
C VAL A 27 -5.96 -0.12 22.40
N PRO A 28 -5.30 0.97 21.97
CA PRO A 28 -5.94 1.94 21.12
C PRO A 28 -6.36 1.21 19.85
N THR A 29 -7.66 0.96 19.71
CA THR A 29 -8.25 0.51 18.47
C THR A 29 -8.06 1.66 17.48
N THR A 30 -6.94 1.67 16.80
CA THR A 30 -6.74 2.56 15.67
C THR A 30 -7.73 2.11 14.62
N VAL A 31 -8.92 2.72 14.64
CA VAL A 31 -9.86 2.59 13.54
C VAL A 31 -9.16 3.16 12.32
N GLN A 32 -8.58 2.30 11.54
CA GLN A 32 -8.14 2.65 10.21
C GLN A 32 -9.41 3.05 9.46
N VAL A 33 -9.58 4.35 9.28
CA VAL A 33 -10.60 4.87 8.39
C VAL A 33 -10.16 4.45 6.99
N VAL A 34 -10.58 3.25 6.59
CA VAL A 34 -10.50 2.83 5.21
C VAL A 34 -11.39 3.81 4.47
N LYS A 35 -10.75 4.75 3.77
CA LYS A 35 -11.48 5.73 2.95
C LYS A 35 -12.41 4.94 2.04
N ALA A 36 -13.71 5.10 2.25
CA ALA A 36 -14.71 4.41 1.46
C ALA A 36 -14.41 4.64 -0.02
N ARG A 37 -14.37 3.55 -0.78
CA ARG A 37 -14.23 3.60 -2.23
C ARG A 37 -15.32 4.51 -2.78
N ASP A 38 -14.95 5.45 -3.61
CA ASP A 38 -15.93 6.29 -4.30
C ASP A 38 -16.82 5.36 -5.16
N VAL A 39 -18.13 5.46 -4.99
CA VAL A 39 -19.12 4.63 -5.70
C VAL A 39 -19.33 5.16 -7.12
N SER A 40 -18.28 5.69 -7.74
CA SER A 40 -18.31 6.04 -9.17
C SER A 40 -18.55 4.78 -10.01
N PRO A 41 -19.37 4.86 -11.07
CA PRO A 41 -19.56 3.71 -11.95
C PRO A 41 -18.21 3.24 -12.52
N GLU A 42 -18.05 1.93 -12.62
CA GLU A 42 -16.85 1.33 -13.19
C GLU A 42 -16.58 1.89 -14.59
N PRO A 43 -15.31 2.26 -14.90
CA PRO A 43 -14.97 2.77 -16.24
C PRO A 43 -15.29 1.75 -17.33
N VAL A 44 -15.96 2.19 -18.38
CA VAL A 44 -16.26 1.34 -19.54
C VAL A 44 -15.08 1.39 -20.50
N ILE A 45 -14.30 0.32 -20.55
CA ILE A 45 -13.17 0.17 -21.48
C ILE A 45 -13.60 -0.74 -22.64
N PRO A 46 -13.43 -0.33 -23.91
CA PRO A 46 -13.77 -1.19 -25.02
C PRO A 46 -13.02 -2.53 -24.97
N PRO A 47 -13.67 -3.67 -25.28
CA PRO A 47 -13.05 -4.99 -25.17
C PRO A 47 -11.73 -5.14 -25.94
N ALA A 48 -11.63 -4.54 -27.12
CA ALA A 48 -10.40 -4.55 -27.92
C ALA A 48 -9.23 -3.80 -27.21
N ILE A 49 -9.53 -2.76 -26.45
CA ILE A 49 -8.55 -2.02 -25.65
C ILE A 49 -8.17 -2.85 -24.42
N MET A 50 -9.15 -3.40 -23.71
CA MET A 50 -8.89 -4.32 -22.59
C MET A 50 -8.00 -5.49 -22.99
N ALA A 51 -8.22 -6.11 -24.13
CA ALA A 51 -7.39 -7.22 -24.62
C ALA A 51 -5.93 -6.83 -24.81
N LYS A 52 -5.64 -5.59 -25.22
CA LYS A 52 -4.26 -5.10 -25.35
C LYS A 52 -3.62 -4.88 -23.97
N TRP A 53 -4.34 -4.27 -23.03
CA TRP A 53 -3.86 -4.07 -21.68
C TRP A 53 -3.72 -5.38 -20.89
N ALA A 54 -4.54 -6.40 -21.18
CA ALA A 54 -4.35 -7.73 -20.60
C ALA A 54 -3.01 -8.36 -21.01
N LYS A 55 -2.48 -8.08 -22.20
CA LYS A 55 -1.14 -8.50 -22.59
C LYS A 55 -0.06 -7.78 -21.76
N VAL A 56 -0.24 -6.49 -21.50
CA VAL A 56 0.66 -5.74 -20.59
C VAL A 56 0.65 -6.39 -19.19
N ASN A 57 -0.54 -6.67 -18.66
CA ASN A 57 -0.67 -7.34 -17.36
C ASN A 57 0.09 -8.68 -17.32
N ILE A 58 0.01 -9.49 -18.38
CA ILE A 58 0.78 -10.74 -18.45
C ILE A 58 2.28 -10.47 -18.38
N CYS A 59 2.76 -9.42 -19.04
CA CYS A 59 4.19 -9.08 -19.07
C CYS A 59 4.68 -8.50 -17.75
N GLU A 60 3.91 -7.60 -17.15
CA GLU A 60 4.31 -6.89 -15.94
C GLU A 60 4.20 -7.77 -14.68
N THR A 61 3.15 -8.58 -14.60
CA THR A 61 2.81 -9.30 -13.36
C THR A 61 2.39 -10.76 -13.57
N GLY A 62 2.62 -11.32 -14.75
CA GLY A 62 2.23 -12.70 -15.05
C GLY A 62 0.71 -12.91 -15.13
N GLY A 63 -0.07 -11.84 -15.31
CA GLY A 63 -1.53 -11.89 -15.40
C GLY A 63 -2.28 -11.62 -14.10
N ASP A 64 -1.58 -11.36 -13.01
CA ASP A 64 -2.21 -11.03 -11.71
C ASP A 64 -2.53 -9.53 -11.62
N TRP A 65 -3.81 -9.18 -11.69
CA TRP A 65 -4.29 -7.81 -11.53
C TRP A 65 -4.15 -7.26 -10.10
N HIS A 66 -3.93 -8.13 -9.12
CA HIS A 66 -3.91 -7.77 -7.70
C HIS A 66 -2.53 -7.86 -7.07
N THR A 67 -1.48 -7.87 -7.89
CA THR A 67 -0.08 -7.87 -7.43
C THR A 67 0.17 -6.72 -6.47
N ARG A 68 0.74 -7.04 -5.31
CA ARG A 68 1.17 -6.06 -4.30
C ARG A 68 2.67 -5.91 -4.36
N GLY A 69 3.13 -4.75 -4.77
CA GLY A 69 4.54 -4.37 -4.73
C GLY A 69 4.78 -3.22 -3.77
N PHE A 70 6.04 -2.93 -3.51
CA PHE A 70 6.43 -1.84 -2.62
C PHE A 70 6.36 -0.47 -3.31
N ILE A 71 6.77 -0.41 -4.57
CA ILE A 71 6.83 0.82 -5.37
C ILE A 71 5.80 0.76 -6.51
N TYR A 72 5.64 -0.41 -7.10
CA TYR A 72 4.75 -0.68 -8.21
C TYR A 72 3.70 -1.69 -7.78
N SER A 73 2.45 -1.40 -8.01
CA SER A 73 1.33 -2.25 -7.60
C SER A 73 0.27 -2.35 -8.70
N GLY A 74 -0.66 -3.28 -8.51
CA GLY A 74 -1.65 -3.63 -9.51
C GLY A 74 -1.08 -4.47 -10.65
N GLY A 75 -1.93 -4.93 -11.52
CA GLY A 75 -1.55 -5.79 -12.63
C GLY A 75 -0.72 -5.12 -13.72
N LEU A 76 -0.73 -3.80 -13.75
CA LEU A 76 0.01 -2.99 -14.74
C LEU A 76 1.30 -2.40 -14.16
N GLY A 77 1.64 -2.71 -12.91
CA GLY A 77 2.85 -2.19 -12.27
C GLY A 77 2.85 -0.66 -12.20
N ILE A 78 1.74 -0.04 -11.82
CA ILE A 78 1.64 1.42 -11.73
C ILE A 78 2.37 1.91 -10.49
N LEU A 79 3.17 2.97 -10.63
CA LEU A 79 3.75 3.69 -9.50
C LEU A 79 2.65 4.35 -8.67
N GLU A 80 2.69 4.20 -7.34
CA GLU A 80 1.71 4.82 -6.44
C GLU A 80 1.59 6.33 -6.68
N VAL A 81 2.70 7.04 -6.87
CA VAL A 81 2.68 8.49 -7.14
C VAL A 81 1.93 8.82 -8.43
N ASN A 82 2.07 8.01 -9.46
CA ASN A 82 1.33 8.17 -10.71
C ASN A 82 -0.15 7.83 -10.51
N TRP A 83 -0.44 6.72 -9.82
CA TRP A 83 -1.80 6.36 -9.48
C TRP A 83 -2.55 7.50 -8.81
N MET A 84 -1.94 8.09 -7.78
CA MET A 84 -2.51 9.22 -7.07
C MET A 84 -2.66 10.46 -7.96
N ALA A 85 -1.63 10.82 -8.72
CA ALA A 85 -1.63 12.00 -9.58
C ALA A 85 -2.71 11.96 -10.68
N TYR A 86 -2.99 10.77 -11.21
CA TYR A 86 -3.95 10.59 -12.30
C TYR A 86 -5.36 10.20 -11.84
N GLY A 87 -5.61 10.27 -10.54
CA GLY A 87 -6.95 10.12 -9.97
C GLY A 87 -7.33 8.69 -9.63
N GLY A 88 -6.37 7.79 -9.55
CA GLY A 88 -6.57 6.40 -9.13
C GLY A 88 -7.03 6.27 -7.68
N TRP A 89 -6.71 7.27 -6.85
CA TRP A 89 -7.15 7.32 -5.45
C TRP A 89 -8.66 7.12 -5.25
N LYS A 90 -9.48 7.44 -6.26
CA LYS A 90 -10.94 7.21 -6.27
C LYS A 90 -11.29 5.72 -6.17
N PHE A 91 -10.43 4.89 -6.71
CA PHE A 91 -10.60 3.44 -6.78
C PHE A 91 -9.91 2.69 -5.63
N GLY A 92 -9.31 3.42 -4.69
CA GLY A 92 -8.51 2.85 -3.61
C GLY A 92 -7.07 2.58 -4.04
N ALA A 93 -6.45 1.55 -3.47
CA ALA A 93 -5.10 1.15 -3.85
C ALA A 93 -5.09 0.44 -5.21
N GLU A 94 -3.98 0.52 -5.95
CA GLU A 94 -3.80 -0.05 -7.28
C GLU A 94 -4.17 -1.54 -7.34
N TYR A 95 -3.65 -2.31 -6.39
CA TYR A 95 -3.89 -3.75 -6.29
C TYR A 95 -5.34 -4.13 -5.91
N ALA A 96 -6.11 -3.18 -5.37
CA ALA A 96 -7.51 -3.39 -5.00
C ALA A 96 -8.49 -2.92 -6.10
N ALA A 97 -7.98 -2.18 -7.07
CA ALA A 97 -8.76 -1.69 -8.19
C ALA A 97 -9.10 -2.81 -9.19
N THR A 98 -10.24 -2.68 -9.86
CA THR A 98 -10.60 -3.61 -10.94
C THR A 98 -9.67 -3.45 -12.15
N PRO A 99 -9.58 -4.45 -13.04
CA PRO A 99 -8.83 -4.30 -14.29
C PRO A 99 -9.22 -3.08 -15.11
N ALA A 100 -10.51 -2.77 -15.20
CA ALA A 100 -10.99 -1.59 -15.95
C ALA A 100 -10.57 -0.28 -15.30
N GLU A 101 -10.58 -0.19 -13.99
CA GLU A 101 -10.11 0.98 -13.24
C GLU A 101 -8.61 1.20 -13.41
N GLN A 102 -7.81 0.13 -13.35
CA GLN A 102 -6.36 0.20 -13.58
C GLN A 102 -6.07 0.66 -15.02
N VAL A 103 -6.74 0.09 -16.00
CA VAL A 103 -6.60 0.47 -17.42
C VAL A 103 -7.02 1.93 -17.64
N ALA A 104 -8.10 2.40 -17.01
CA ALA A 104 -8.52 3.79 -17.13
C ALA A 104 -7.45 4.79 -16.66
N ILE A 105 -6.72 4.46 -15.58
CA ILE A 105 -5.60 5.27 -15.11
C ILE A 105 -4.38 5.15 -16.03
N ALA A 106 -4.04 3.94 -16.47
CA ALA A 106 -2.95 3.70 -17.40
C ALA A 106 -3.11 4.48 -18.71
N ILE A 107 -4.31 4.52 -19.26
CA ILE A 107 -4.65 5.34 -20.45
C ILE A 107 -4.35 6.81 -20.21
N LYS A 108 -4.67 7.36 -19.04
CA LYS A 108 -4.38 8.77 -18.70
C LYS A 108 -2.88 9.02 -18.60
N ILE A 109 -2.14 8.10 -17.98
CA ILE A 109 -0.68 8.20 -17.87
C ILE A 109 -0.06 8.22 -19.27
N GLN A 110 -0.48 7.31 -20.15
CA GLN A 110 0.01 7.28 -21.53
C GLN A 110 -0.32 8.53 -22.33
N ALA A 111 -1.54 9.02 -22.22
CA ALA A 111 -1.97 10.23 -22.96
C ALA A 111 -1.10 11.44 -22.64
N LEU A 112 -0.64 11.59 -21.40
CA LEU A 112 0.24 12.67 -20.97
C LEU A 112 1.71 12.46 -21.38
N ASN A 113 2.12 11.22 -21.60
CA ASN A 113 3.43 10.90 -22.14
C ASN A 113 3.49 11.03 -23.68
N GLY A 114 2.43 11.57 -24.31
CA GLY A 114 2.38 11.81 -25.75
C GLY A 114 1.95 10.61 -26.61
N TYR A 115 1.52 9.53 -25.98
CA TYR A 115 0.99 8.38 -26.68
C TYR A 115 -0.50 8.53 -26.98
N ALA A 116 -0.81 9.07 -28.15
CA ALA A 116 -2.18 9.17 -28.61
C ALA A 116 -2.72 7.80 -29.03
N GLY A 117 -3.88 7.39 -28.53
CA GLY A 117 -4.56 6.19 -28.99
C GLY A 117 -4.99 5.20 -27.94
N TYR A 118 -4.80 5.50 -26.67
CA TYR A 118 -5.36 4.71 -25.55
C TYR A 118 -4.94 3.23 -25.52
N VAL A 119 -3.85 2.90 -26.18
CA VAL A 119 -3.31 1.52 -26.26
C VAL A 119 -1.88 1.50 -25.75
N PRO A 120 -1.46 0.40 -25.12
CA PRO A 120 -0.08 0.26 -24.68
C PRO A 120 0.88 0.37 -25.85
N HIS A 121 1.99 1.04 -25.61
CA HIS A 121 3.07 1.12 -26.58
C HIS A 121 3.68 -0.28 -26.78
N GLN A 122 3.85 -0.73 -28.00
CA GLN A 122 4.59 -1.95 -28.37
C GLN A 122 4.17 -3.28 -27.67
N ASN A 123 2.89 -3.51 -27.42
CA ASN A 123 2.41 -4.73 -26.74
C ASN A 123 2.84 -4.90 -25.28
N GLY A 124 3.49 -3.90 -24.67
CA GLY A 124 3.71 -3.83 -23.24
C GLY A 124 4.88 -4.60 -22.65
N CYS A 125 5.54 -5.48 -23.43
CA CYS A 125 6.56 -6.37 -22.89
C CYS A 125 8.01 -5.93 -23.13
N GLU A 126 8.26 -5.04 -24.07
CA GLU A 126 9.63 -4.78 -24.53
C GLU A 126 10.29 -3.57 -23.85
N HIS A 127 9.55 -2.57 -23.48
CA HIS A 127 10.11 -1.33 -22.89
C HIS A 127 9.18 -0.66 -21.86
N GLY A 128 8.31 -1.42 -21.22
CA GLY A 128 7.21 -0.87 -20.44
C GLY A 128 6.10 -0.29 -21.32
N TRP A 129 5.12 0.28 -20.70
CA TRP A 129 3.96 0.87 -21.39
C TRP A 129 3.83 2.35 -21.09
#